data_8a6818c112a9f2569dfb48d8196245ec
#
_entry.id   8a6818c112a9f2569dfb48d8196245ec
#
_cell.length_a   1.000
_cell.length_b   1.000
_cell.length_c   1.000
_cell.angle_alpha   90.00
_cell.angle_beta   90.00
_cell.angle_gamma   90.00
#
_symmetry.space_group_name_H-M   'P 1'
#
loop_
_entity.id
_entity.type
_entity.pdbx_description
1 polymer ?
#
loop_
_entity_poly.entity_id
_entity_poly.type
_entity_poly.pdbx_seq_one_letter_code
_entity_poly.pdbx_strand_id
1 'polypeptide(L)'
;MSLETMTKLASTTVGVGGSASVSFTNIPQDYTDLVLKTSTRQSGASSATTIRMGFNGDTGANYSYRFLQGAGSSSATSSFGNNATNTSNETIVNNGAGATASIFASGEICINNYTSFNFKSWLSDSVQENNATTAYSRISAGLWNNSSPITSISLVDSEGSFIQNSTFTLYGIKNARQTAGNSIKATGGNIVFDGTYVYHVFPASGTFTPTQPILADYLVVAGGGSGANAGTGGAGGGAGGLRSTVGATGGGGSLESPLSLLSATAYTVTVGAGGAQPTYTNNGNNGSNSTFATIVSTGGGAGAQDETNGFAGGSGGGAGGVANRTGGAASPAGQGNVGGNSLVGSSSNRPNGGGGGAGAAGANGVTNNSGSGGAGVQITAFATPTGTGASGYYAGGGGGGIGALGSTAGTGGLGGGGNGNKVTGAQLATAGTANTGGGGGGIDTQNGGGGSSAGGSGIVIVRYKG
;
A
#
# COMPACT_ATOMS: atom_id res chain seq x y z
N MET A 1 27.52 13.75 16.78
CA MET A 1 27.22 12.56 17.57
C MET A 1 27.24 11.37 16.60
N SER A 2 28.07 10.38 16.84
CA SER A 2 28.03 9.12 16.08
C SER A 2 26.72 8.43 16.42
N LEU A 3 25.88 8.18 15.44
CA LEU A 3 24.65 7.39 15.62
C LEU A 3 25.11 5.94 15.81
N GLU A 4 24.95 5.39 17.02
CA GLU A 4 25.16 3.97 17.24
C GLU A 4 24.18 3.18 16.38
N THR A 5 24.67 2.46 15.40
CA THR A 5 23.83 1.62 14.53
C THR A 5 23.37 0.34 15.23
N MET A 6 23.98 -0.01 16.37
CA MET A 6 23.70 -1.19 17.19
C MET A 6 23.56 -0.80 18.65
N THR A 7 22.35 -0.88 19.19
CA THR A 7 22.03 -0.48 20.57
C THR A 7 21.76 -1.72 21.42
N LYS A 8 22.39 -1.82 22.60
CA LYS A 8 22.10 -2.89 23.54
C LYS A 8 20.70 -2.69 24.16
N LEU A 9 19.81 -3.65 23.94
CA LEU A 9 18.44 -3.63 24.47
C LEU A 9 18.34 -4.30 25.84
N ALA A 10 18.97 -5.47 25.97
CA ALA A 10 18.96 -6.23 27.20
C ALA A 10 20.20 -7.14 27.30
N SER A 11 20.58 -7.53 28.51
CA SER A 11 21.63 -8.51 28.75
C SER A 11 21.29 -9.35 29.98
N THR A 12 21.53 -10.65 29.89
CA THR A 12 21.34 -11.59 31.00
C THR A 12 22.62 -12.37 31.20
N THR A 13 23.12 -12.43 32.45
CA THR A 13 24.17 -13.33 32.88
C THR A 13 23.55 -14.35 33.84
N VAL A 14 23.75 -15.62 33.56
CA VAL A 14 23.23 -16.71 34.40
C VAL A 14 23.98 -16.75 35.74
N GLY A 15 23.27 -16.71 36.82
CA GLY A 15 23.80 -16.74 38.19
C GLY A 15 24.13 -18.15 38.71
N VAL A 16 24.55 -18.20 39.96
CA VAL A 16 24.77 -19.46 40.70
C VAL A 16 23.46 -20.27 40.73
N GLY A 17 23.52 -21.53 40.38
CA GLY A 17 22.34 -22.40 40.30
C GLY A 17 21.85 -22.65 38.85
N GLY A 18 22.33 -21.89 37.89
CA GLY A 18 21.97 -22.07 36.50
C GLY A 18 20.58 -21.54 36.13
N SER A 19 20.17 -21.76 34.88
CA SER A 19 18.84 -21.40 34.39
C SER A 19 18.40 -22.37 33.30
N ALA A 20 17.18 -22.91 33.39
CA ALA A 20 16.61 -23.81 32.40
C ALA A 20 16.29 -23.06 31.07
N SER A 21 16.04 -21.76 31.13
CA SER A 21 15.76 -20.93 29.98
C SER A 21 16.20 -19.49 30.21
N VAL A 22 16.43 -18.75 29.11
CA VAL A 22 16.62 -17.30 29.13
C VAL A 22 15.60 -16.68 28.19
N SER A 23 14.91 -15.63 28.65
CA SER A 23 13.90 -14.95 27.86
C SER A 23 14.12 -13.44 27.84
N PHE A 24 13.92 -12.84 26.69
CA PHE A 24 13.78 -11.38 26.50
C PHE A 24 12.34 -11.07 26.20
N THR A 25 11.71 -10.23 27.01
CA THR A 25 10.30 -9.82 26.86
C THR A 25 10.22 -8.32 26.63
N ASN A 26 9.07 -7.85 26.16
CA ASN A 26 8.84 -6.43 25.88
C ASN A 26 9.91 -5.82 24.97
N ILE A 27 10.30 -6.58 23.91
CA ILE A 27 11.30 -6.12 22.94
C ILE A 27 10.76 -4.86 22.27
N PRO A 28 11.50 -3.71 22.31
CA PRO A 28 11.09 -2.48 21.65
C PRO A 28 10.81 -2.70 20.16
N GLN A 29 9.84 -1.99 19.61
CA GLN A 29 9.42 -2.15 18.20
C GLN A 29 9.93 -1.02 17.30
N ASP A 30 10.91 -0.27 17.74
CA ASP A 30 11.50 0.90 17.05
C ASP A 30 12.86 0.62 16.38
N TYR A 31 13.23 -0.65 16.26
CA TYR A 31 14.40 -1.13 15.52
C TYR A 31 13.96 -1.91 14.28
N THR A 32 14.87 -2.06 13.30
CA THR A 32 14.63 -2.87 12.10
C THR A 32 14.94 -4.34 12.32
N ASP A 33 16.09 -4.60 12.93
CA ASP A 33 16.64 -5.93 13.06
C ASP A 33 17.09 -6.18 14.51
N LEU A 34 17.17 -7.44 14.89
CA LEU A 34 17.72 -7.86 16.17
C LEU A 34 18.99 -8.68 15.95
N VAL A 35 19.97 -8.49 16.83
CA VAL A 35 21.15 -9.34 16.94
C VAL A 35 21.26 -9.85 18.37
N LEU A 36 21.30 -11.16 18.53
CA LEU A 36 21.52 -11.82 19.81
C LEU A 36 22.95 -12.41 19.83
N LYS A 37 23.77 -11.98 20.78
CA LYS A 37 25.11 -12.54 21.02
C LYS A 37 25.10 -13.39 22.28
N THR A 38 25.75 -14.55 22.23
CA THR A 38 25.78 -15.51 23.31
C THR A 38 27.20 -16.00 23.61
N SER A 39 27.47 -16.24 24.89
CA SER A 39 28.62 -17.03 25.37
C SER A 39 28.09 -18.02 26.38
N THR A 40 28.00 -19.30 26.05
CA THR A 40 27.13 -20.24 26.78
C THR A 40 27.78 -21.59 27.03
N ARG A 41 27.37 -22.20 28.15
CA ARG A 41 27.63 -23.58 28.52
C ARG A 41 26.44 -24.13 29.28
N GLN A 42 26.18 -25.42 29.16
CA GLN A 42 25.06 -26.08 29.84
C GLN A 42 25.53 -27.25 30.74
N SER A 43 24.65 -27.78 31.57
CA SER A 43 24.91 -28.76 32.62
C SER A 43 24.75 -30.22 32.21
N GLY A 44 24.19 -30.54 31.04
CA GLY A 44 23.95 -31.91 30.56
C GLY A 44 25.27 -32.62 30.18
N ALA A 45 25.26 -33.94 30.17
CA ALA A 45 26.46 -34.78 30.08
C ALA A 45 27.15 -34.79 28.71
N SER A 46 26.46 -34.41 27.64
CA SER A 46 27.02 -34.33 26.29
C SER A 46 28.15 -33.31 26.19
N SER A 47 29.13 -33.53 25.32
CA SER A 47 30.17 -32.53 25.03
C SER A 47 29.65 -31.39 24.15
N ALA A 48 28.69 -31.66 23.30
CA ALA A 48 28.05 -30.71 22.39
C ALA A 48 26.55 -30.86 22.40
N THR A 49 25.84 -29.72 22.44
CA THR A 49 24.37 -29.61 22.39
C THR A 49 23.95 -28.48 21.48
N THR A 50 22.67 -28.20 21.44
CA THR A 50 22.12 -27.09 20.65
C THR A 50 21.21 -26.20 21.48
N ILE A 51 21.28 -24.91 21.26
CA ILE A 51 20.30 -23.95 21.79
C ILE A 51 19.16 -23.86 20.77
N ARG A 52 17.94 -23.89 21.31
CA ARG A 52 16.67 -23.77 20.59
C ARG A 52 16.03 -22.43 20.90
N MET A 53 15.45 -21.82 19.90
CA MET A 53 14.88 -20.48 19.99
C MET A 53 13.38 -20.48 19.66
N GLY A 54 12.60 -19.78 20.45
CA GLY A 54 11.18 -19.54 20.22
C GLY A 54 10.82 -18.07 20.27
N PHE A 55 9.75 -17.69 19.59
CA PHE A 55 9.24 -16.31 19.50
C PHE A 55 7.85 -16.22 20.07
N ASN A 56 7.55 -15.14 20.81
CA ASN A 56 6.22 -14.79 21.32
C ASN A 56 5.47 -15.89 22.08
N GLY A 57 6.21 -16.85 22.66
CA GLY A 57 5.61 -18.01 23.33
C GLY A 57 4.95 -19.01 22.37
N ASP A 58 5.20 -18.91 21.07
CA ASP A 58 4.66 -19.84 20.07
C ASP A 58 5.29 -21.22 20.22
N THR A 59 4.49 -22.20 20.64
CA THR A 59 4.85 -23.61 20.81
C THR A 59 4.39 -24.48 19.64
N GLY A 60 3.71 -23.90 18.65
CA GLY A 60 3.21 -24.58 17.48
C GLY A 60 4.30 -25.05 16.51
N ALA A 61 3.93 -25.90 15.57
CA ALA A 61 4.82 -26.41 14.52
C ALA A 61 5.06 -25.36 13.41
N ASN A 62 5.40 -24.12 13.80
CA ASN A 62 5.53 -22.96 12.95
C ASN A 62 6.99 -22.62 12.58
N TYR A 63 7.94 -23.46 12.93
CA TYR A 63 9.35 -23.23 12.67
C TYR A 63 9.91 -24.18 11.61
N SER A 64 10.91 -23.71 10.89
CA SER A 64 11.78 -24.54 10.08
C SER A 64 13.21 -24.04 10.17
N TYR A 65 14.17 -24.95 10.02
CA TYR A 65 15.59 -24.59 10.05
C TYR A 65 16.41 -25.49 9.13
N ARG A 66 17.58 -24.99 8.75
CA ARG A 66 18.61 -25.72 8.03
C ARG A 66 19.96 -25.31 8.58
N PHE A 67 20.91 -26.25 8.65
CA PHE A 67 22.26 -25.90 9.03
C PHE A 67 23.30 -26.64 8.20
N LEU A 68 24.48 -26.03 8.16
CA LEU A 68 25.73 -26.63 7.71
C LEU A 68 26.71 -26.62 8.89
N GLN A 69 27.31 -27.76 9.21
CA GLN A 69 28.21 -27.94 10.36
C GLN A 69 29.47 -28.63 9.96
N GLY A 70 30.62 -28.08 10.35
CA GLY A 70 31.92 -28.70 10.28
C GLY A 70 32.34 -29.24 11.64
N ALA A 71 32.96 -30.43 11.68
CA ALA A 71 33.40 -31.11 12.90
C ALA A 71 34.92 -31.39 12.90
N GLY A 72 35.72 -30.46 12.42
CA GLY A 72 37.18 -30.58 12.42
C GLY A 72 37.73 -31.66 11.48
N SER A 73 37.90 -32.88 11.96
CA SER A 73 38.52 -33.99 11.20
C SER A 73 37.57 -34.75 10.27
N SER A 74 36.28 -34.41 10.23
CA SER A 74 35.27 -35.11 9.40
C SER A 74 34.71 -34.21 8.32
N SER A 75 34.00 -34.81 7.35
CA SER A 75 33.26 -34.06 6.32
C SER A 75 32.22 -33.18 6.95
N ALA A 76 31.93 -32.03 6.33
CA ALA A 76 30.85 -31.17 6.75
C ALA A 76 29.51 -31.92 6.63
N THR A 77 28.64 -31.72 7.61
CA THR A 77 27.29 -32.31 7.66
C THR A 77 26.26 -31.22 7.52
N SER A 78 25.11 -31.56 6.91
CA SER A 78 23.95 -30.71 6.83
C SER A 78 22.72 -31.41 7.37
N SER A 79 21.78 -30.67 7.96
CA SER A 79 20.50 -31.19 8.42
C SER A 79 19.43 -30.10 8.35
N PHE A 80 18.18 -30.52 8.52
CA PHE A 80 17.04 -29.61 8.50
C PHE A 80 15.91 -30.13 9.38
N GLY A 81 15.04 -29.21 9.81
CA GLY A 81 13.74 -29.50 10.41
C GLY A 81 12.65 -28.69 9.74
N ASN A 82 11.53 -29.31 9.41
CA ASN A 82 10.31 -28.66 8.94
C ASN A 82 9.22 -28.88 9.97
N ASN A 83 8.27 -27.94 10.08
CA ASN A 83 7.22 -27.99 11.08
C ASN A 83 7.74 -28.21 12.51
N ALA A 84 8.89 -27.62 12.81
CA ALA A 84 9.50 -27.69 14.13
C ALA A 84 8.74 -26.81 15.13
N THR A 85 8.73 -27.22 16.39
CA THR A 85 8.24 -26.40 17.50
C THR A 85 9.38 -25.54 18.07
N ASN A 86 9.08 -24.62 18.97
CA ASN A 86 10.10 -23.83 19.66
C ASN A 86 11.12 -24.71 20.43
N THR A 87 10.73 -25.91 20.83
CA THR A 87 11.59 -26.89 21.53
C THR A 87 12.39 -27.81 20.58
N SER A 88 12.21 -27.67 19.27
CA SER A 88 12.95 -28.44 18.26
C SER A 88 13.62 -27.55 17.20
N ASN A 89 13.50 -26.23 17.29
CA ASN A 89 14.08 -25.25 16.38
C ASN A 89 15.58 -25.02 16.72
N GLU A 90 16.45 -25.89 16.21
CA GLU A 90 17.90 -25.83 16.48
C GLU A 90 18.54 -24.60 15.85
N THR A 91 19.13 -23.73 16.66
CA THR A 91 19.62 -22.42 16.22
C THR A 91 21.14 -22.33 16.26
N ILE A 92 21.80 -22.56 17.39
CA ILE A 92 23.25 -22.47 17.59
C ILE A 92 23.78 -23.67 18.37
N VAL A 93 25.07 -23.98 18.20
CA VAL A 93 25.75 -25.02 18.99
C VAL A 93 26.14 -24.50 20.38
N ASN A 94 26.24 -25.40 21.36
CA ASN A 94 26.56 -25.09 22.73
C ASN A 94 27.51 -26.14 23.33
N ASN A 95 28.33 -25.76 24.34
CA ASN A 95 29.13 -26.65 25.14
C ASN A 95 28.35 -27.25 26.29
N GLY A 96 28.41 -28.56 26.47
CA GLY A 96 27.89 -29.26 27.64
C GLY A 96 28.94 -29.61 28.69
N ALA A 97 28.54 -30.29 29.77
CA ALA A 97 29.42 -30.68 30.86
C ALA A 97 30.50 -31.68 30.40
N GLY A 98 30.24 -32.48 29.36
CA GLY A 98 31.22 -33.40 28.78
C GLY A 98 32.34 -32.73 27.95
N ALA A 99 32.21 -31.43 27.64
CA ALA A 99 33.27 -30.66 27.02
C ALA A 99 34.36 -30.25 28.04
N THR A 100 35.53 -29.84 27.57
CA THR A 100 36.59 -29.31 28.42
C THR A 100 36.05 -28.22 29.35
N ALA A 101 36.39 -28.29 30.62
CA ALA A 101 35.93 -27.39 31.65
C ALA A 101 36.24 -25.92 31.34
N SER A 102 35.38 -25.01 31.77
CA SER A 102 35.57 -23.55 31.65
C SER A 102 35.59 -22.99 30.21
N ILE A 103 35.28 -23.80 29.19
CA ILE A 103 35.11 -23.32 27.81
C ILE A 103 33.61 -23.08 27.52
N PHE A 104 33.29 -21.91 27.04
CA PHE A 104 31.94 -21.50 26.63
C PHE A 104 31.88 -21.41 25.12
N ALA A 105 30.76 -21.89 24.55
CA ALA A 105 30.47 -21.73 23.13
C ALA A 105 30.11 -20.27 22.82
N SER A 106 30.40 -19.81 21.61
CA SER A 106 30.07 -18.47 21.13
C SER A 106 29.09 -18.56 19.99
N GLY A 107 28.06 -17.69 19.98
CA GLY A 107 27.09 -17.65 18.91
C GLY A 107 26.52 -16.25 18.69
N GLU A 108 26.12 -16.01 17.44
CA GLU A 108 25.40 -14.82 17.01
C GLU A 108 24.17 -15.24 16.20
N ILE A 109 23.03 -14.61 16.46
CA ILE A 109 21.77 -14.82 15.73
C ILE A 109 21.28 -13.47 15.24
N CYS A 110 21.07 -13.35 13.92
CA CYS A 110 20.49 -12.16 13.27
C CYS A 110 19.05 -12.44 12.87
N ILE A 111 18.13 -11.56 13.24
CA ILE A 111 16.71 -11.62 12.92
C ILE A 111 16.33 -10.32 12.22
N ASN A 112 16.11 -10.38 10.89
CA ASN A 112 15.83 -9.21 10.09
C ASN A 112 14.34 -8.89 10.09
N ASN A 113 14.00 -7.58 10.02
CA ASN A 113 12.63 -7.07 9.90
C ASN A 113 11.68 -7.66 10.96
N TYR A 114 12.12 -7.79 12.21
CA TYR A 114 11.37 -8.47 13.28
C TYR A 114 10.03 -7.80 13.63
N THR A 115 9.86 -6.51 13.31
CA THR A 115 8.61 -5.75 13.52
C THR A 115 7.63 -5.84 12.35
N SER A 116 8.03 -6.45 11.21
CA SER A 116 7.17 -6.56 10.03
C SER A 116 6.00 -7.52 10.23
N PHE A 117 4.97 -7.40 9.40
CA PHE A 117 3.85 -8.35 9.32
C PHE A 117 4.09 -9.47 8.30
N ASN A 118 5.35 -9.75 7.97
CA ASN A 118 5.78 -10.88 7.15
C ASN A 118 6.31 -12.02 8.04
N PHE A 119 6.47 -13.21 7.50
CA PHE A 119 7.17 -14.30 8.18
C PHE A 119 8.62 -13.89 8.46
N LYS A 120 9.16 -14.34 9.61
CA LYS A 120 10.50 -13.94 10.07
C LYS A 120 11.54 -14.99 9.72
N SER A 121 12.51 -14.60 8.92
CA SER A 121 13.72 -15.41 8.74
C SER A 121 14.82 -14.96 9.71
N TRP A 122 15.63 -15.91 10.13
CA TRP A 122 16.81 -15.66 10.94
C TRP A 122 17.99 -16.43 10.37
N LEU A 123 19.20 -15.94 10.67
CA LEU A 123 20.43 -16.67 10.42
C LEU A 123 21.30 -16.66 11.68
N SER A 124 22.13 -17.68 11.86
CA SER A 124 23.09 -17.74 12.95
C SER A 124 24.44 -18.26 12.51
N ASP A 125 25.46 -17.79 13.19
CA ASP A 125 26.82 -18.32 13.17
C ASP A 125 27.23 -18.69 14.59
N SER A 126 27.80 -19.86 14.79
CA SER A 126 28.17 -20.35 16.12
C SER A 126 29.33 -21.31 16.08
N VAL A 127 30.13 -21.28 17.17
CA VAL A 127 31.26 -22.15 17.38
C VAL A 127 31.23 -22.77 18.77
N GLN A 128 31.43 -24.07 18.80
CA GLN A 128 31.61 -24.86 20.00
C GLN A 128 33.00 -25.48 19.90
N GLU A 129 34.02 -24.69 20.17
CA GLU A 129 35.42 -25.15 20.30
C GLU A 129 35.66 -25.57 21.75
N ASN A 130 36.27 -26.72 21.97
CA ASN A 130 36.44 -27.27 23.32
C ASN A 130 37.82 -27.88 23.54
N ASN A 131 38.76 -27.58 22.66
CA ASN A 131 40.13 -28.13 22.69
C ASN A 131 40.18 -29.67 22.75
N ALA A 132 39.20 -30.32 22.07
CA ALA A 132 39.08 -31.77 21.97
C ALA A 132 38.76 -32.18 20.53
N THR A 133 38.68 -33.50 20.28
CA THR A 133 38.40 -34.03 18.93
C THR A 133 36.98 -33.73 18.42
N THR A 134 36.03 -33.43 19.32
CA THR A 134 34.66 -33.08 18.96
C THR A 134 34.43 -31.59 19.19
N ALA A 135 34.50 -30.81 18.14
CA ALA A 135 34.22 -29.39 18.11
C ALA A 135 33.40 -29.06 16.86
N TYR A 136 32.56 -28.03 16.90
CA TYR A 136 31.69 -27.69 15.80
C TYR A 136 31.75 -26.19 15.48
N SER A 137 31.82 -25.90 14.17
CA SER A 137 31.45 -24.59 13.62
C SER A 137 30.17 -24.79 12.80
N ARG A 138 29.13 -24.00 13.09
CA ARG A 138 27.78 -24.15 12.47
C ARG A 138 27.28 -22.84 11.98
N ILE A 139 26.77 -22.84 10.73
CA ILE A 139 25.92 -21.78 10.16
C ILE A 139 24.52 -22.35 10.03
N SER A 140 23.52 -21.63 10.56
CA SER A 140 22.11 -22.04 10.46
C SER A 140 21.26 -20.91 9.90
N ALA A 141 20.17 -21.29 9.23
CA ALA A 141 19.10 -20.39 8.79
C ALA A 141 17.77 -21.00 9.14
N GLY A 142 16.80 -20.19 9.51
CA GLY A 142 15.47 -20.66 9.81
C GLY A 142 14.37 -19.66 9.51
N LEU A 143 13.16 -20.14 9.65
CA LEU A 143 11.92 -19.37 9.41
C LEU A 143 10.99 -19.59 10.61
N TRP A 144 10.35 -18.52 11.05
CA TRP A 144 9.14 -18.56 11.84
C TRP A 144 7.95 -18.18 10.94
N ASN A 145 7.08 -19.15 10.69
CA ASN A 145 5.91 -19.03 9.80
C ASN A 145 4.75 -18.32 10.54
N ASN A 146 4.99 -17.10 10.97
CA ASN A 146 4.03 -16.24 11.65
C ASN A 146 4.28 -14.78 11.27
N SER A 147 3.22 -14.06 10.95
CA SER A 147 3.30 -12.66 10.52
C SER A 147 3.36 -11.65 11.67
N SER A 148 3.14 -12.07 12.92
CA SER A 148 3.18 -11.16 14.07
C SER A 148 4.57 -10.57 14.29
N PRO A 149 4.70 -9.29 14.69
CA PRO A 149 5.96 -8.73 15.17
C PRO A 149 6.52 -9.54 16.34
N ILE A 150 7.85 -9.66 16.45
CA ILE A 150 8.48 -10.36 17.57
C ILE A 150 8.57 -9.40 18.76
N THR A 151 7.86 -9.75 19.84
CA THR A 151 7.84 -9.00 21.11
C THR A 151 8.57 -9.72 22.24
N SER A 152 8.85 -11.03 22.04
CA SER A 152 9.66 -11.81 22.98
C SER A 152 10.45 -12.91 22.27
N ILE A 153 11.62 -13.25 22.85
CA ILE A 153 12.49 -14.35 22.41
C ILE A 153 12.73 -15.24 23.64
N SER A 154 12.59 -16.55 23.49
CA SER A 154 12.95 -17.54 24.49
C SER A 154 14.03 -18.47 23.96
N LEU A 155 14.97 -18.84 24.84
CA LEU A 155 16.13 -19.71 24.53
C LEU A 155 16.18 -20.83 25.56
N VAL A 156 16.27 -22.06 25.10
CA VAL A 156 16.44 -23.25 25.91
C VAL A 156 17.54 -24.13 25.33
N ASP A 157 18.27 -24.85 26.15
CA ASP A 157 19.21 -25.86 25.64
C ASP A 157 18.48 -27.17 25.35
N SER A 158 19.01 -27.96 24.45
CA SER A 158 18.41 -29.25 24.04
C SER A 158 18.50 -30.34 25.12
N GLU A 159 19.40 -30.21 26.10
CA GLU A 159 19.70 -31.26 27.05
C GLU A 159 19.69 -30.81 28.52
N GLY A 160 20.25 -29.64 28.83
CA GLY A 160 20.45 -29.21 30.22
C GLY A 160 20.08 -27.77 30.48
N SER A 161 20.47 -27.28 31.68
CA SER A 161 20.30 -25.86 32.04
C SER A 161 21.57 -25.08 31.71
N PHE A 162 21.45 -23.83 31.33
CA PHE A 162 22.59 -22.91 31.21
C PHE A 162 23.26 -22.75 32.57
N ILE A 163 24.60 -22.90 32.63
CA ILE A 163 25.34 -22.77 33.88
C ILE A 163 25.74 -21.34 34.18
N GLN A 164 26.19 -21.09 35.40
CA GLN A 164 26.72 -19.80 35.84
C GLN A 164 27.71 -19.22 34.83
N ASN A 165 27.71 -17.91 34.65
CA ASN A 165 28.52 -17.12 33.72
C ASN A 165 28.11 -17.26 32.24
N SER A 166 27.13 -18.07 31.88
CA SER A 166 26.52 -17.98 30.54
C SER A 166 25.91 -16.59 30.32
N THR A 167 26.23 -15.96 29.19
CA THR A 167 25.77 -14.60 28.88
C THR A 167 24.99 -14.56 27.58
N PHE A 168 23.95 -13.73 27.59
CA PHE A 168 23.09 -13.46 26.44
C PHE A 168 22.87 -11.95 26.35
N THR A 169 23.16 -11.35 25.20
CA THR A 169 22.98 -9.91 24.98
C THR A 169 22.21 -9.68 23.70
N LEU A 170 21.04 -9.04 23.85
CA LEU A 170 20.17 -8.65 22.73
C LEU A 170 20.46 -7.21 22.33
N TYR A 171 20.66 -7.00 21.04
CA TYR A 171 20.84 -5.70 20.42
C TYR A 171 19.75 -5.44 19.39
N GLY A 172 19.33 -4.16 19.28
CA GLY A 172 18.53 -3.63 18.18
C GLY A 172 19.43 -2.90 17.18
N ILE A 173 19.20 -3.15 15.91
CA ILE A 173 19.85 -2.41 14.83
C ILE A 173 18.84 -1.47 14.21
N LYS A 174 19.18 -0.17 14.14
CA LYS A 174 18.48 0.82 13.31
C LYS A 174 19.18 0.88 11.96
N ASN A 175 18.48 0.48 10.92
CA ASN A 175 18.99 0.71 9.56
C ASN A 175 19.15 2.23 9.37
N ALA A 176 20.22 2.70 8.75
CA ALA A 176 20.46 4.13 8.53
C ALA A 176 19.36 4.86 7.74
N ARG A 177 18.44 4.10 7.10
CA ARG A 177 17.19 4.61 6.52
C ARG A 177 16.07 4.87 7.54
N GLN A 178 16.17 4.35 8.76
CA GLN A 178 15.28 4.68 9.88
C GLN A 178 15.94 5.68 10.83
N THR A 179 16.44 6.79 10.30
CA THR A 179 16.82 7.93 11.12
C THR A 179 15.61 8.43 11.92
N ALA A 180 15.84 8.70 13.19
CA ALA A 180 14.92 9.24 14.19
C ALA A 180 13.72 9.96 13.57
N GLY A 181 12.54 9.36 13.62
CA GLY A 181 11.30 9.93 13.10
C GLY A 181 10.35 8.91 12.45
N ASN A 182 10.82 7.69 12.13
CA ASN A 182 9.99 6.70 11.46
C ASN A 182 9.24 5.78 12.43
N SER A 183 8.48 6.33 13.31
CA SER A 183 7.44 5.57 13.99
C SER A 183 6.17 5.65 13.15
N ILE A 184 5.62 4.50 12.79
CA ILE A 184 4.25 4.44 12.27
C ILE A 184 3.34 4.97 13.38
N LYS A 185 2.83 6.20 13.20
CA LYS A 185 2.05 6.94 14.18
C LYS A 185 0.54 6.74 14.01
N ALA A 186 0.12 5.84 13.12
CA ALA A 186 -1.28 5.53 12.86
C ALA A 186 -1.45 4.12 12.29
N THR A 187 -2.67 3.61 12.34
CA THR A 187 -3.08 2.35 11.71
C THR A 187 -4.12 2.60 10.62
N GLY A 188 -4.32 1.63 9.73
CA GLY A 188 -5.30 1.65 8.64
C GLY A 188 -4.70 1.90 7.27
N GLY A 189 -5.36 1.40 6.23
CA GLY A 189 -4.90 1.44 4.85
C GLY A 189 -3.63 0.62 4.60
N ASN A 190 -3.12 0.69 3.37
CA ASN A 190 -1.83 0.13 3.00
C ASN A 190 -0.72 1.13 3.35
N ILE A 191 0.26 0.71 4.13
CA ILE A 191 1.30 1.61 4.65
C ILE A 191 2.53 1.55 3.76
N VAL A 192 3.01 2.74 3.35
CA VAL A 192 4.25 2.93 2.58
C VAL A 192 5.10 3.98 3.29
N PHE A 193 6.42 3.83 3.25
CA PHE A 193 7.38 4.79 3.77
C PHE A 193 8.43 5.15 2.70
N ASP A 194 8.67 6.44 2.46
CA ASP A 194 9.61 6.92 1.44
C ASP A 194 10.97 7.38 2.00
N GLY A 195 11.18 7.23 3.30
CA GLY A 195 12.37 7.71 4.00
C GLY A 195 12.14 9.02 4.77
N THR A 196 11.02 9.71 4.56
CA THR A 196 10.65 10.98 5.21
C THR A 196 9.21 10.98 5.71
N TYR A 197 8.29 10.46 4.90
CA TYR A 197 6.86 10.41 5.19
C TYR A 197 6.35 8.97 5.25
N VAL A 198 5.43 8.73 6.17
CA VAL A 198 4.58 7.54 6.21
C VAL A 198 3.28 7.85 5.47
N TYR A 199 2.90 7.00 4.53
CA TYR A 199 1.69 7.09 3.73
C TYR A 199 0.74 5.97 4.10
N HIS A 200 -0.52 6.30 4.28
CA HIS A 200 -1.63 5.36 4.42
C HIS A 200 -2.51 5.47 3.18
N VAL A 201 -2.49 4.46 2.33
CA VAL A 201 -3.22 4.41 1.07
C VAL A 201 -4.50 3.61 1.24
N PHE A 202 -5.64 4.22 0.96
CA PHE A 202 -6.96 3.61 1.01
C PHE A 202 -7.54 3.48 -0.41
N PRO A 203 -7.36 2.33 -1.08
CA PRO A 203 -8.02 2.03 -2.35
C PRO A 203 -9.49 1.63 -2.17
N ALA A 204 -9.92 1.39 -0.93
CA ALA A 204 -11.27 1.07 -0.49
C ALA A 204 -11.54 1.73 0.87
N SER A 205 -12.81 1.84 1.24
CA SER A 205 -13.22 2.41 2.53
C SER A 205 -12.61 1.66 3.72
N GLY A 206 -12.33 2.39 4.80
CA GLY A 206 -11.69 1.85 5.99
C GLY A 206 -11.66 2.85 7.13
N THR A 207 -10.74 2.65 8.06
CA THR A 207 -10.55 3.53 9.23
C THR A 207 -9.08 3.89 9.36
N PHE A 208 -8.80 5.15 9.62
CA PHE A 208 -7.49 5.68 9.98
C PHE A 208 -7.48 6.03 11.46
N THR A 209 -6.56 5.45 12.24
CA THR A 209 -6.49 5.69 13.70
C THR A 209 -5.07 6.06 14.11
N PRO A 210 -4.82 7.35 14.47
CA PRO A 210 -3.53 7.76 15.03
C PRO A 210 -3.28 7.13 16.41
N THR A 211 -2.05 6.71 16.68
CA THR A 211 -1.59 6.23 17.99
C THR A 211 -1.03 7.36 18.87
N GLN A 212 -0.76 8.50 18.27
CA GLN A 212 -0.35 9.77 18.91
C GLN A 212 -0.89 10.95 18.09
N PRO A 213 -0.93 12.19 18.63
CA PRO A 213 -1.33 13.35 17.85
C PRO A 213 -0.42 13.54 16.64
N ILE A 214 -1.00 13.76 15.47
CA ILE A 214 -0.27 13.98 14.21
C ILE A 214 -0.83 15.15 13.42
N LEU A 215 0.04 15.83 12.70
CA LEU A 215 -0.34 16.75 11.63
C LEU A 215 -0.21 16.01 10.30
N ALA A 216 -1.34 15.80 9.61
CA ALA A 216 -1.41 14.97 8.42
C ALA A 216 -1.75 15.76 7.16
N ASP A 217 -0.96 15.56 6.13
CA ASP A 217 -1.32 15.89 4.75
C ASP A 217 -2.28 14.84 4.19
N TYR A 218 -3.08 15.23 3.21
CA TYR A 218 -4.01 14.32 2.55
C TYR A 218 -4.18 14.60 1.06
N LEU A 219 -4.60 13.55 0.37
CA LEU A 219 -5.21 13.56 -0.96
C LEU A 219 -6.52 12.79 -0.86
N VAL A 220 -7.65 13.44 -1.20
CA VAL A 220 -8.97 12.83 -1.24
C VAL A 220 -9.54 13.00 -2.64
N VAL A 221 -9.71 11.90 -3.36
CA VAL A 221 -10.26 11.86 -4.70
C VAL A 221 -11.55 11.06 -4.68
N ALA A 222 -12.64 11.66 -5.12
CA ALA A 222 -13.95 11.01 -5.22
C ALA A 222 -14.05 10.09 -6.44
N GLY A 223 -15.12 9.27 -6.51
CA GLY A 223 -15.40 8.46 -7.68
C GLY A 223 -15.80 9.32 -8.89
N GLY A 224 -15.34 8.97 -10.09
CA GLY A 224 -15.75 9.62 -11.34
C GLY A 224 -17.18 9.25 -11.75
N GLY A 225 -17.87 10.12 -12.49
CA GLY A 225 -19.15 9.81 -13.12
C GLY A 225 -18.99 8.85 -14.30
N SER A 226 -20.03 8.08 -14.62
CA SER A 226 -20.04 7.27 -15.85
C SER A 226 -20.35 8.12 -17.06
N GLY A 227 -19.89 7.71 -18.23
CA GLY A 227 -20.37 8.21 -19.48
C GLY A 227 -21.82 7.76 -19.75
N ALA A 228 -22.55 8.47 -20.60
CA ALA A 228 -23.86 8.08 -21.08
C ALA A 228 -23.78 6.88 -22.06
N ASN A 229 -24.86 6.10 -22.09
CA ASN A 229 -25.06 5.06 -23.09
C ASN A 229 -26.29 5.45 -23.95
N ALA A 230 -26.04 5.98 -25.13
CA ALA A 230 -27.10 6.56 -25.96
C ALA A 230 -27.19 5.87 -27.33
N GLY A 231 -28.38 5.89 -27.91
CA GLY A 231 -28.61 5.40 -29.27
C GLY A 231 -27.94 6.23 -30.35
N THR A 232 -27.57 7.46 -30.04
CA THR A 232 -27.06 8.44 -31.01
C THR A 232 -25.98 9.36 -30.49
N GLY A 233 -25.26 8.94 -29.47
CA GLY A 233 -24.13 9.66 -28.94
C GLY A 233 -24.25 9.92 -27.45
N GLY A 234 -23.39 9.29 -26.68
CA GLY A 234 -23.24 9.50 -25.24
C GLY A 234 -22.05 10.39 -24.92
N ALA A 235 -22.22 11.34 -24.04
CA ALA A 235 -21.13 12.20 -23.58
C ALA A 235 -20.29 11.50 -22.51
N GLY A 236 -19.06 11.99 -22.32
CA GLY A 236 -18.15 11.50 -21.29
C GLY A 236 -18.53 11.91 -19.89
N GLY A 237 -18.29 11.06 -18.89
CA GLY A 237 -18.48 11.35 -17.46
C GLY A 237 -17.41 12.30 -16.93
N GLY A 238 -17.77 13.15 -15.98
CA GLY A 238 -16.85 14.03 -15.25
C GLY A 238 -16.01 13.24 -14.25
N ALA A 239 -14.80 13.70 -13.97
CA ALA A 239 -13.95 13.14 -12.93
C ALA A 239 -14.50 13.44 -11.54
N GLY A 240 -14.15 12.62 -10.57
CA GLY A 240 -14.35 12.88 -9.15
C GLY A 240 -13.63 14.15 -8.72
N GLY A 241 -14.19 14.87 -7.75
CA GLY A 241 -13.55 16.02 -7.14
C GLY A 241 -12.24 15.60 -6.48
N LEU A 242 -11.28 16.50 -6.48
CA LEU A 242 -9.96 16.30 -5.92
C LEU A 242 -9.65 17.41 -4.92
N ARG A 243 -9.28 17.01 -3.70
CA ARG A 243 -8.84 17.88 -2.61
C ARG A 243 -7.49 17.43 -2.10
N SER A 244 -6.53 18.36 -1.91
CA SER A 244 -5.18 18.06 -1.47
C SER A 244 -4.56 19.20 -0.68
N THR A 245 -3.68 18.83 0.27
CA THR A 245 -2.81 19.75 1.00
C THR A 245 -1.47 19.96 0.32
N VAL A 246 -1.12 19.15 -0.69
CA VAL A 246 0.23 19.14 -1.29
C VAL A 246 0.16 19.10 -2.82
N GLY A 247 1.07 19.79 -3.45
CA GLY A 247 1.20 19.88 -4.91
C GLY A 247 0.16 20.80 -5.54
N ALA A 248 -1.01 20.27 -5.87
CA ALA A 248 -2.11 21.03 -6.42
C ALA A 248 -3.46 20.42 -5.97
N THR A 249 -4.53 21.20 -6.04
CA THR A 249 -5.90 20.74 -5.82
C THR A 249 -6.72 20.90 -7.10
N GLY A 250 -7.97 20.38 -7.11
CA GLY A 250 -8.81 20.44 -8.31
C GLY A 250 -9.34 21.83 -8.62
N GLY A 251 -9.72 22.05 -9.88
CA GLY A 251 -10.39 23.28 -10.34
C GLY A 251 -9.59 24.57 -10.18
N GLY A 252 -8.26 24.47 -10.08
CA GLY A 252 -7.39 25.63 -9.81
C GLY A 252 -7.61 26.25 -8.42
N GLY A 253 -8.19 25.50 -7.48
CA GLY A 253 -8.38 25.94 -6.09
C GLY A 253 -7.05 26.12 -5.34
N SER A 254 -7.11 26.75 -4.17
CA SER A 254 -5.95 26.85 -3.26
C SER A 254 -5.71 25.53 -2.54
N LEU A 255 -4.43 25.22 -2.28
CA LEU A 255 -4.06 24.10 -1.41
C LEU A 255 -4.70 24.26 -0.02
N GLU A 256 -5.12 23.14 0.52
CA GLU A 256 -5.76 23.11 1.84
C GLU A 256 -4.71 22.98 2.95
N SER A 257 -5.12 23.22 4.20
CA SER A 257 -4.25 23.06 5.36
C SER A 257 -4.23 21.61 5.83
N PRO A 258 -3.07 21.09 6.29
CA PRO A 258 -2.99 19.81 6.95
C PRO A 258 -3.95 19.68 8.14
N LEU A 259 -4.41 18.48 8.42
CA LEU A 259 -5.31 18.18 9.55
C LEU A 259 -4.54 17.81 10.81
N SER A 260 -4.91 18.43 11.92
CA SER A 260 -4.49 18.01 13.25
C SER A 260 -5.39 16.87 13.73
N LEU A 261 -4.84 15.67 13.85
CA LEU A 261 -5.57 14.46 14.20
C LEU A 261 -5.17 13.99 15.60
N LEU A 262 -6.19 13.64 16.42
CA LEU A 262 -6.00 13.27 17.80
C LEU A 262 -5.63 11.78 17.93
N SER A 263 -4.84 11.47 18.95
CA SER A 263 -4.51 10.09 19.33
C SER A 263 -5.75 9.28 19.68
N ALA A 264 -5.73 7.99 19.35
CA ALA A 264 -6.76 7.01 19.63
C ALA A 264 -8.17 7.37 19.10
N THR A 265 -8.27 8.34 18.19
CA THR A 265 -9.52 8.72 17.53
C THR A 265 -9.62 8.01 16.19
N ALA A 266 -10.70 7.25 15.99
CA ALA A 266 -10.98 6.56 14.74
C ALA A 266 -11.59 7.55 13.71
N TYR A 267 -10.88 7.83 12.63
CA TYR A 267 -11.35 8.65 11.52
C TYR A 267 -11.83 7.74 10.40
N THR A 268 -13.13 7.84 10.07
CA THR A 268 -13.70 7.09 8.94
C THR A 268 -13.11 7.59 7.63
N VAL A 269 -12.69 6.66 6.79
CA VAL A 269 -12.30 6.89 5.40
C VAL A 269 -13.35 6.25 4.51
N THR A 270 -14.03 7.04 3.70
CA THR A 270 -14.92 6.54 2.65
C THR A 270 -14.27 6.77 1.30
N VAL A 271 -14.14 5.72 0.50
CA VAL A 271 -13.70 5.81 -0.89
C VAL A 271 -14.91 5.67 -1.79
N GLY A 272 -15.22 6.74 -2.54
CA GLY A 272 -16.37 6.80 -3.42
C GLY A 272 -16.26 5.84 -4.60
N ALA A 273 -17.30 5.09 -4.85
CA ALA A 273 -17.42 4.28 -6.06
C ALA A 273 -17.57 5.18 -7.30
N GLY A 274 -17.06 4.73 -8.43
CA GLY A 274 -17.40 5.33 -9.73
C GLY A 274 -18.88 5.13 -10.08
N GLY A 275 -19.45 6.04 -10.87
CA GLY A 275 -20.79 5.90 -11.41
C GLY A 275 -20.91 4.59 -12.20
N ALA A 276 -21.92 3.79 -11.89
CA ALA A 276 -22.18 2.55 -12.61
C ALA A 276 -22.51 2.84 -14.09
N GLN A 277 -22.12 1.94 -14.99
CA GLN A 277 -22.53 2.02 -16.38
C GLN A 277 -24.06 2.03 -16.49
N PRO A 278 -24.68 3.00 -17.20
CA PRO A 278 -26.12 3.01 -17.41
C PRO A 278 -26.55 1.89 -18.37
N THR A 279 -27.82 1.49 -18.26
CA THR A 279 -28.47 0.67 -19.27
C THR A 279 -28.63 1.45 -20.59
N TYR A 280 -29.01 0.75 -21.67
CA TYR A 280 -29.20 1.33 -23.00
C TYR A 280 -30.12 2.54 -22.98
N THR A 281 -29.78 3.59 -23.75
CA THR A 281 -30.51 4.87 -23.89
C THR A 281 -30.74 5.64 -22.57
N ASN A 282 -29.69 5.72 -21.74
CA ASN A 282 -29.78 6.49 -20.49
C ASN A 282 -28.58 7.43 -20.31
N ASN A 283 -28.81 8.49 -19.56
CA ASN A 283 -27.75 9.31 -18.99
C ASN A 283 -26.84 8.44 -18.12
N GLY A 284 -25.62 8.84 -17.97
CA GLY A 284 -24.70 8.24 -17.00
C GLY A 284 -25.21 8.36 -15.55
N ASN A 285 -24.44 7.82 -14.64
CA ASN A 285 -24.64 7.93 -13.20
C ASN A 285 -23.52 8.75 -12.58
N ASN A 286 -23.84 9.60 -11.61
CA ASN A 286 -22.82 10.33 -10.86
C ASN A 286 -21.93 9.36 -10.07
N GLY A 287 -20.70 9.73 -9.86
CA GLY A 287 -19.82 9.09 -8.90
C GLY A 287 -20.23 9.37 -7.46
N SER A 288 -19.71 8.59 -6.53
CA SER A 288 -19.93 8.77 -5.10
C SER A 288 -18.83 9.63 -4.46
N ASN A 289 -19.17 10.30 -3.37
CA ASN A 289 -18.21 11.10 -2.61
C ASN A 289 -17.14 10.25 -1.93
N SER A 290 -15.92 10.79 -1.81
CA SER A 290 -14.91 10.28 -0.88
C SER A 290 -14.80 11.20 0.32
N THR A 291 -14.55 10.62 1.51
CA THR A 291 -14.41 11.40 2.75
C THR A 291 -13.18 10.96 3.55
N PHE A 292 -12.55 11.93 4.20
CA PHE A 292 -11.54 11.69 5.24
C PHE A 292 -11.74 12.71 6.36
N ALA A 293 -12.08 12.27 7.55
CA ALA A 293 -12.43 13.15 8.66
C ALA A 293 -13.53 14.15 8.25
N THR A 294 -13.22 15.44 8.24
CA THR A 294 -14.14 16.53 7.82
C THR A 294 -14.05 16.88 6.33
N ILE A 295 -13.13 16.26 5.60
CA ILE A 295 -12.88 16.55 4.20
C ILE A 295 -13.82 15.70 3.34
N VAL A 296 -14.58 16.34 2.45
CA VAL A 296 -15.47 15.69 1.50
C VAL A 296 -15.10 16.10 0.09
N SER A 297 -14.70 15.14 -0.75
CA SER A 297 -14.59 15.31 -2.20
C SER A 297 -15.86 14.82 -2.87
N THR A 298 -16.43 15.61 -3.77
CA THR A 298 -17.71 15.33 -4.41
C THR A 298 -17.53 14.41 -5.62
N GLY A 299 -18.42 13.44 -5.78
CA GLY A 299 -18.42 12.55 -6.94
C GLY A 299 -18.53 13.29 -8.27
N GLY A 300 -17.96 12.72 -9.32
CA GLY A 300 -17.99 13.27 -10.68
C GLY A 300 -19.40 13.28 -11.28
N GLY A 301 -19.70 14.26 -12.09
CA GLY A 301 -20.97 14.40 -12.79
C GLY A 301 -21.14 13.36 -13.92
N ALA A 302 -22.36 12.87 -14.11
CA ALA A 302 -22.68 11.93 -15.17
C ALA A 302 -22.58 12.58 -16.57
N GLY A 303 -22.16 11.81 -17.56
CA GLY A 303 -22.28 12.18 -18.98
C GLY A 303 -23.75 12.17 -19.41
N ALA A 304 -24.11 13.07 -20.29
CA ALA A 304 -25.47 13.22 -20.82
C ALA A 304 -25.68 12.48 -22.13
N GLN A 305 -26.90 12.01 -22.36
CA GLN A 305 -27.34 11.52 -23.66
C GLN A 305 -28.08 12.60 -24.44
N ASP A 306 -28.09 12.47 -25.75
CA ASP A 306 -28.96 13.19 -26.70
C ASP A 306 -29.12 14.70 -26.39
N GLU A 307 -30.33 15.16 -26.09
CA GLU A 307 -30.68 16.57 -25.86
C GLU A 307 -30.53 17.02 -24.39
N THR A 308 -29.63 16.38 -23.63
CA THR A 308 -29.49 16.66 -22.20
C THR A 308 -28.21 17.44 -21.92
N ASN A 309 -28.27 18.40 -21.00
CA ASN A 309 -27.07 19.04 -20.43
C ASN A 309 -26.27 18.06 -19.60
N GLY A 310 -24.98 18.23 -19.54
CA GLY A 310 -24.12 17.47 -18.62
C GLY A 310 -24.51 17.66 -17.16
N PHE A 311 -24.30 16.64 -16.32
CA PHE A 311 -24.63 16.68 -14.89
C PHE A 311 -23.51 17.31 -14.08
N ALA A 312 -23.90 18.08 -13.08
CA ALA A 312 -22.94 18.66 -12.15
C ALA A 312 -22.32 17.60 -11.24
N GLY A 313 -21.09 17.84 -10.82
CA GLY A 313 -20.32 17.01 -9.89
C GLY A 313 -19.02 17.67 -9.49
N GLY A 314 -18.13 16.96 -8.79
CA GLY A 314 -16.78 17.45 -8.47
C GLY A 314 -16.08 18.00 -9.70
N SER A 315 -16.10 17.26 -10.84
CA SER A 315 -16.03 17.80 -12.19
C SER A 315 -17.30 17.47 -12.95
N GLY A 316 -17.74 18.34 -13.83
CA GLY A 316 -18.98 18.18 -14.57
C GLY A 316 -18.92 17.16 -15.70
N GLY A 317 -20.01 16.43 -15.98
CA GLY A 317 -20.14 15.57 -17.14
C GLY A 317 -20.27 16.33 -18.46
N GLY A 318 -19.94 15.70 -19.59
CA GLY A 318 -20.13 16.25 -20.94
C GLY A 318 -21.60 16.32 -21.34
N ALA A 319 -21.94 17.19 -22.29
CA ALA A 319 -23.27 17.38 -22.85
C ALA A 319 -23.58 16.46 -24.02
N GLY A 320 -24.85 16.02 -24.17
CA GLY A 320 -25.31 15.16 -25.27
C GLY A 320 -25.50 15.92 -26.61
N GLY A 321 -25.13 15.28 -27.73
CA GLY A 321 -24.83 15.90 -29.02
C GLY A 321 -25.97 16.14 -29.99
N VAL A 322 -27.25 16.00 -29.59
CA VAL A 322 -28.39 16.24 -30.53
C VAL A 322 -28.70 17.72 -30.68
N ALA A 323 -28.42 18.52 -29.70
CA ALA A 323 -28.63 19.97 -29.66
C ALA A 323 -27.42 20.66 -29.04
N ASN A 324 -27.35 22.00 -29.20
CA ASN A 324 -26.36 22.78 -28.46
C ASN A 324 -26.71 22.77 -26.96
N ARG A 325 -26.01 21.91 -26.23
CA ARG A 325 -26.18 21.70 -24.79
C ARG A 325 -24.93 22.07 -24.04
N THR A 326 -25.10 22.48 -22.83
CA THR A 326 -23.98 22.87 -21.97
C THR A 326 -23.47 21.68 -21.15
N GLY A 327 -22.15 21.59 -21.01
CA GLY A 327 -21.52 20.67 -20.08
C GLY A 327 -21.93 20.94 -18.64
N GLY A 328 -21.84 19.93 -17.79
CA GLY A 328 -22.14 20.02 -16.36
C GLY A 328 -21.19 20.96 -15.63
N ALA A 329 -21.70 21.64 -14.62
CA ALA A 329 -20.89 22.52 -13.77
C ALA A 329 -19.98 21.72 -12.83
N ALA A 330 -18.82 22.27 -12.49
CA ALA A 330 -18.07 21.83 -11.33
C ALA A 330 -18.72 22.36 -10.06
N SER A 331 -19.11 21.50 -9.16
CA SER A 331 -19.80 21.86 -7.90
C SER A 331 -19.45 20.88 -6.79
N PRO A 332 -18.92 21.35 -5.67
CA PRO A 332 -18.51 22.74 -5.39
C PRO A 332 -17.31 23.20 -6.24
N ALA A 333 -17.14 24.50 -6.38
CA ALA A 333 -15.96 25.06 -7.05
C ALA A 333 -14.67 24.68 -6.32
N GLY A 334 -13.54 24.60 -7.05
CA GLY A 334 -12.23 24.28 -6.48
C GLY A 334 -11.95 22.80 -6.27
N GLN A 335 -12.82 21.90 -6.77
CA GLN A 335 -12.57 20.46 -6.75
C GLN A 335 -12.40 19.85 -8.15
N GLY A 336 -12.77 20.58 -9.19
CA GLY A 336 -12.68 20.15 -10.58
C GLY A 336 -13.16 21.22 -11.55
N ASN A 337 -13.33 20.85 -12.82
CA ASN A 337 -13.71 21.78 -13.89
C ASN A 337 -15.01 21.34 -14.58
N VAL A 338 -15.57 22.24 -15.36
CA VAL A 338 -16.80 22.02 -16.14
C VAL A 338 -16.62 20.96 -17.23
N GLY A 339 -17.69 20.28 -17.58
CA GLY A 339 -17.74 19.44 -18.77
C GLY A 339 -17.80 20.22 -20.07
N GLY A 340 -17.47 19.58 -21.18
CA GLY A 340 -17.56 20.14 -22.53
C GLY A 340 -19.01 20.26 -23.01
N ASN A 341 -19.27 21.30 -23.81
CA ASN A 341 -20.53 21.49 -24.49
C ASN A 341 -20.65 20.53 -25.70
N SER A 342 -21.86 20.24 -26.09
CA SER A 342 -22.15 19.59 -27.38
C SER A 342 -22.36 20.60 -28.50
N LEU A 343 -22.27 20.10 -29.74
CA LEU A 343 -22.64 20.87 -30.94
C LEU A 343 -23.83 20.19 -31.64
N VAL A 344 -24.75 20.98 -32.16
CA VAL A 344 -25.78 20.45 -33.07
C VAL A 344 -25.12 19.77 -34.26
N GLY A 345 -25.38 18.47 -34.40
CA GLY A 345 -24.95 17.69 -35.54
C GLY A 345 -26.09 17.30 -36.48
N SER A 346 -25.73 16.65 -37.61
CA SER A 346 -26.71 16.00 -38.48
C SER A 346 -27.24 14.72 -37.80
N SER A 347 -28.28 14.11 -38.36
CA SER A 347 -28.93 12.91 -37.84
C SER A 347 -27.95 11.74 -37.59
N SER A 348 -26.81 11.74 -38.22
CA SER A 348 -25.76 10.69 -38.11
C SER A 348 -24.45 11.17 -37.48
N ASN A 349 -24.28 12.45 -37.21
CA ASN A 349 -23.06 13.04 -36.67
C ASN A 349 -23.37 13.99 -35.55
N ARG A 350 -23.23 13.54 -34.31
CA ARG A 350 -23.62 14.24 -33.07
C ARG A 350 -22.43 14.37 -32.15
N PRO A 351 -21.65 15.45 -32.26
CA PRO A 351 -20.49 15.68 -31.44
C PRO A 351 -20.87 15.95 -29.99
N ASN A 352 -20.54 15.02 -29.11
CA ASN A 352 -20.78 15.09 -27.67
C ASN A 352 -19.64 15.81 -26.94
N GLY A 353 -19.93 16.40 -25.82
CA GLY A 353 -18.94 16.98 -24.94
C GLY A 353 -18.12 15.91 -24.19
N GLY A 354 -16.86 16.20 -23.90
CA GLY A 354 -16.05 15.43 -22.95
C GLY A 354 -16.37 15.81 -21.51
N GLY A 355 -16.19 14.92 -20.55
CA GLY A 355 -16.26 15.21 -19.11
C GLY A 355 -15.14 16.11 -18.64
N GLY A 356 -15.38 16.96 -17.63
CA GLY A 356 -14.36 17.76 -16.97
C GLY A 356 -13.40 16.90 -16.17
N GLY A 357 -12.15 17.30 -16.11
CA GLY A 357 -11.13 16.75 -15.21
C GLY A 357 -10.83 17.67 -14.04
N ALA A 358 -10.11 17.19 -13.05
CA ALA A 358 -9.72 18.04 -11.93
C ALA A 358 -8.75 19.16 -12.33
N GLY A 359 -7.92 18.97 -13.36
CA GLY A 359 -6.93 19.94 -13.83
C GLY A 359 -7.41 20.81 -15.00
N ALA A 360 -8.36 20.36 -15.83
CA ALA A 360 -8.83 21.08 -17.01
C ALA A 360 -10.32 20.79 -17.30
N ALA A 361 -10.96 21.72 -17.97
CA ALA A 361 -12.32 21.53 -18.49
C ALA A 361 -12.36 20.44 -19.56
N GLY A 362 -13.50 19.78 -19.69
CA GLY A 362 -13.78 18.91 -20.83
C GLY A 362 -13.83 19.68 -22.16
N ALA A 363 -13.33 19.08 -23.22
CA ALA A 363 -13.38 19.70 -24.53
C ALA A 363 -14.82 19.69 -25.08
N ASN A 364 -15.15 20.73 -25.81
CA ASN A 364 -16.43 20.81 -26.54
C ASN A 364 -16.43 19.82 -27.72
N GLY A 365 -17.62 19.30 -28.03
CA GLY A 365 -17.85 18.70 -29.34
C GLY A 365 -17.73 19.74 -30.45
N VAL A 366 -17.04 19.40 -31.51
CA VAL A 366 -16.88 20.20 -32.74
C VAL A 366 -17.25 19.36 -33.94
N THR A 367 -17.48 19.97 -35.10
CA THR A 367 -17.91 19.26 -36.31
C THR A 367 -17.06 18.01 -36.51
N ASN A 368 -17.72 16.84 -36.62
CA ASN A 368 -17.11 15.52 -36.79
C ASN A 368 -16.26 14.99 -35.64
N ASN A 369 -16.15 15.69 -34.52
CA ASN A 369 -15.33 15.23 -33.40
C ASN A 369 -16.06 15.43 -32.07
N SER A 370 -16.13 14.40 -31.28
CA SER A 370 -16.54 14.52 -29.88
C SER A 370 -15.40 15.03 -29.01
N GLY A 371 -15.77 15.75 -27.95
CA GLY A 371 -14.83 16.35 -27.04
C GLY A 371 -14.04 15.30 -26.24
N SER A 372 -12.75 15.53 -26.08
CA SER A 372 -11.91 14.75 -25.15
C SER A 372 -12.18 15.14 -23.71
N GLY A 373 -11.95 14.24 -22.78
CA GLY A 373 -12.00 14.49 -21.35
C GLY A 373 -10.92 15.48 -20.90
N GLY A 374 -11.24 16.32 -19.93
CA GLY A 374 -10.31 17.25 -19.30
C GLY A 374 -9.21 16.48 -18.55
N ALA A 375 -7.97 16.99 -18.57
CA ALA A 375 -6.88 16.41 -17.83
C ALA A 375 -7.13 16.47 -16.31
N GLY A 376 -6.65 15.48 -15.59
CA GLY A 376 -6.55 15.48 -14.14
C GLY A 376 -5.40 16.32 -13.62
N VAL A 377 -5.12 16.22 -12.33
CA VAL A 377 -4.02 16.90 -11.64
C VAL A 377 -2.90 15.93 -11.36
N GLN A 378 -1.67 16.32 -11.67
CA GLN A 378 -0.47 15.57 -11.30
C GLN A 378 -0.05 15.90 -9.88
N ILE A 379 0.07 14.89 -9.00
CA ILE A 379 0.51 15.05 -7.62
C ILE A 379 1.58 14.01 -7.29
N THR A 380 2.78 14.26 -7.78
CA THR A 380 3.94 13.35 -7.62
C THR A 380 4.29 13.07 -6.17
N ALA A 381 4.04 14.02 -5.28
CA ALA A 381 4.29 13.89 -3.84
C ALA A 381 3.48 12.76 -3.15
N PHE A 382 2.37 12.34 -3.74
CA PHE A 382 1.61 11.16 -3.32
C PHE A 382 1.80 9.99 -4.29
N ALA A 383 1.76 10.26 -5.58
CA ALA A 383 1.76 9.21 -6.60
C ALA A 383 3.08 8.42 -6.66
N THR A 384 4.23 9.10 -6.64
CA THR A 384 5.54 8.46 -6.78
C THR A 384 5.86 7.50 -5.63
N PRO A 385 5.72 7.91 -4.35
CA PRO A 385 6.02 7.00 -3.25
C PRO A 385 5.06 5.82 -3.12
N THR A 386 3.80 6.03 -3.50
CA THR A 386 2.73 5.03 -3.29
C THR A 386 2.44 4.16 -4.51
N GLY A 387 2.99 4.51 -5.69
CA GLY A 387 2.72 3.82 -6.94
C GLY A 387 1.26 3.97 -7.42
N THR A 388 0.58 5.07 -7.03
CA THR A 388 -0.83 5.32 -7.35
C THR A 388 -1.03 6.40 -8.41
N GLY A 389 -2.28 6.58 -8.85
CA GLY A 389 -2.60 7.47 -9.97
C GLY A 389 -2.26 6.86 -11.34
N ALA A 390 -2.81 7.43 -12.40
CA ALA A 390 -2.49 7.07 -13.78
C ALA A 390 -1.35 7.98 -14.28
N SER A 391 -0.15 7.44 -14.39
CA SER A 391 1.08 8.20 -14.70
C SER A 391 1.32 9.40 -13.74
N GLY A 392 0.94 9.25 -12.47
CA GLY A 392 1.06 10.29 -11.46
C GLY A 392 -0.07 11.32 -11.47
N TYR A 393 -1.05 11.21 -12.36
CA TYR A 393 -2.24 12.04 -12.42
C TYR A 393 -3.46 11.37 -11.76
N TYR A 394 -4.39 12.17 -11.25
CA TYR A 394 -5.67 11.75 -10.70
C TYR A 394 -6.80 12.58 -11.29
N ALA A 395 -7.98 12.01 -11.35
CA ALA A 395 -9.22 12.66 -11.71
C ALA A 395 -9.22 13.25 -13.13
N GLY A 396 -8.94 12.42 -14.15
CA GLY A 396 -9.14 12.75 -15.55
C GLY A 396 -10.60 12.52 -16.00
N GLY A 397 -11.16 13.39 -16.83
CA GLY A 397 -12.51 13.27 -17.40
C GLY A 397 -12.62 12.24 -18.51
N GLY A 398 -13.82 11.69 -18.76
CA GLY A 398 -14.09 10.76 -19.87
C GLY A 398 -14.28 11.46 -21.22
N GLY A 399 -13.89 10.82 -22.32
CA GLY A 399 -14.13 11.29 -23.68
C GLY A 399 -15.56 11.03 -24.16
N GLY A 400 -16.13 11.88 -25.03
CA GLY A 400 -17.43 11.68 -25.67
C GLY A 400 -17.40 10.61 -26.77
N GLY A 401 -18.44 9.77 -26.85
CA GLY A 401 -18.64 8.80 -27.94
C GLY A 401 -19.14 9.47 -29.22
N ILE A 402 -18.99 8.80 -30.38
CA ILE A 402 -19.50 9.30 -31.66
C ILE A 402 -19.89 8.17 -32.62
N GLY A 403 -21.04 8.34 -33.31
CA GLY A 403 -21.64 7.33 -34.18
C GLY A 403 -21.38 7.47 -35.66
N ALA A 404 -20.72 8.50 -36.16
CA ALA A 404 -20.61 8.80 -37.58
C ALA A 404 -19.31 8.24 -38.21
N LEU A 405 -19.42 7.86 -39.51
CA LEU A 405 -18.30 7.54 -40.37
C LEU A 405 -17.37 8.76 -40.55
N GLY A 406 -16.07 8.54 -40.47
CA GLY A 406 -15.08 9.60 -40.66
C GLY A 406 -14.88 10.55 -39.47
N SER A 407 -15.63 10.35 -38.38
CA SER A 407 -15.59 11.15 -37.17
C SER A 407 -14.60 10.59 -36.12
N THR A 408 -14.23 11.41 -35.14
CA THR A 408 -13.30 11.02 -34.06
C THR A 408 -13.99 11.08 -32.73
N ALA A 409 -13.91 9.97 -31.97
CA ALA A 409 -14.38 9.95 -30.57
C ALA A 409 -13.38 10.72 -29.67
N GLY A 410 -13.89 11.24 -28.57
CA GLY A 410 -13.06 11.89 -27.56
C GLY A 410 -12.17 10.88 -26.82
N THR A 411 -10.92 11.24 -26.57
CA THR A 411 -10.02 10.49 -25.71
C THR A 411 -10.28 10.84 -24.25
N GLY A 412 -10.00 9.90 -23.34
CA GLY A 412 -9.99 10.19 -21.91
C GLY A 412 -8.87 11.15 -21.51
N GLY A 413 -9.12 11.97 -20.49
CA GLY A 413 -8.14 12.87 -19.92
C GLY A 413 -7.08 12.13 -19.12
N LEU A 414 -5.86 12.69 -19.05
CA LEU A 414 -4.81 12.18 -18.17
C LEU A 414 -5.33 12.07 -16.74
N GLY A 415 -4.95 11.01 -16.00
CA GLY A 415 -5.47 10.75 -14.66
C GLY A 415 -6.62 9.76 -14.62
N GLY A 416 -6.66 8.86 -15.60
CA GLY A 416 -7.55 7.70 -15.61
C GLY A 416 -8.91 7.90 -16.27
N GLY A 417 -9.08 8.94 -17.09
CA GLY A 417 -10.29 9.11 -17.89
C GLY A 417 -10.44 8.02 -18.94
N GLY A 418 -11.70 7.52 -19.13
CA GLY A 418 -12.04 6.54 -20.15
C GLY A 418 -12.23 7.16 -21.54
N ASN A 419 -11.87 6.45 -22.59
CA ASN A 419 -12.09 6.88 -23.98
C ASN A 419 -13.54 6.69 -24.38
N GLY A 420 -14.09 7.61 -25.17
CA GLY A 420 -15.36 7.43 -25.87
C GLY A 420 -15.27 6.37 -26.98
N ASN A 421 -16.41 5.75 -27.31
CA ASN A 421 -16.44 4.81 -28.42
C ASN A 421 -16.57 5.47 -29.79
N LYS A 422 -16.10 4.77 -30.82
CA LYS A 422 -16.34 5.08 -32.22
C LYS A 422 -17.03 3.91 -32.90
N VAL A 423 -18.22 4.14 -33.46
CA VAL A 423 -19.08 3.08 -34.02
C VAL A 423 -18.49 2.38 -35.27
N THR A 424 -17.71 3.07 -36.08
CA THR A 424 -17.20 2.51 -37.32
C THR A 424 -15.73 2.09 -37.23
N GLY A 425 -15.45 1.16 -36.39
CA GLY A 425 -14.09 0.61 -36.26
C GLY A 425 -13.66 0.54 -34.83
N ALA A 426 -12.90 -0.28 -34.51
CA ALA A 426 -12.06 -0.77 -33.43
C ALA A 426 -11.97 0.01 -32.07
N GLN A 427 -12.58 1.16 -31.86
CA GLN A 427 -12.49 1.86 -30.58
C GLN A 427 -13.78 1.64 -29.77
N LEU A 428 -13.66 0.84 -28.71
CA LEU A 428 -14.69 0.66 -27.68
C LEU A 428 -14.57 1.77 -26.62
N ALA A 429 -15.69 2.13 -26.00
CA ALA A 429 -15.64 2.96 -24.80
C ALA A 429 -14.90 2.22 -23.70
N THR A 430 -14.15 2.95 -22.89
CA THR A 430 -13.49 2.39 -21.72
C THR A 430 -13.98 3.02 -20.44
N ALA A 431 -13.97 2.24 -19.36
CA ALA A 431 -14.24 2.74 -18.03
C ALA A 431 -13.14 3.71 -17.58
N GLY A 432 -13.48 4.57 -16.64
CA GLY A 432 -12.48 5.29 -15.85
C GLY A 432 -11.63 4.31 -15.03
N THR A 433 -10.34 4.62 -14.90
CA THR A 433 -9.40 3.78 -14.14
C THR A 433 -9.76 3.78 -12.65
N ALA A 434 -9.83 2.60 -12.05
CA ALA A 434 -10.08 2.45 -10.62
C ALA A 434 -8.99 3.15 -9.78
N ASN A 435 -9.37 3.67 -8.62
CA ASN A 435 -8.51 4.37 -7.67
C ASN A 435 -7.81 5.62 -8.24
N THR A 436 -8.44 6.24 -9.20
CA THR A 436 -7.98 7.52 -9.78
C THR A 436 -9.06 8.59 -9.76
N GLY A 437 -10.33 8.21 -9.59
CA GLY A 437 -11.48 9.12 -9.76
C GLY A 437 -11.75 9.49 -11.21
N GLY A 438 -11.27 8.71 -12.19
CA GLY A 438 -11.45 9.01 -13.62
C GLY A 438 -12.90 8.87 -14.06
N GLY A 439 -13.40 9.78 -14.93
CA GLY A 439 -14.70 9.69 -15.58
C GLY A 439 -14.73 8.59 -16.66
N GLY A 440 -15.88 7.94 -16.88
CA GLY A 440 -16.07 6.93 -17.91
C GLY A 440 -16.31 7.53 -19.31
N GLY A 441 -15.88 6.84 -20.36
CA GLY A 441 -16.12 7.25 -21.75
C GLY A 441 -17.58 7.11 -22.19
N GLY A 442 -18.07 7.98 -23.06
CA GLY A 442 -19.42 7.92 -23.61
C GLY A 442 -19.59 6.80 -24.64
N ILE A 443 -20.77 6.19 -24.67
CA ILE A 443 -21.15 5.14 -25.62
C ILE A 443 -22.18 5.62 -26.62
N ASP A 444 -21.90 5.48 -27.90
CA ASP A 444 -22.86 5.54 -29.00
C ASP A 444 -23.13 4.11 -29.48
N THR A 445 -24.38 3.67 -29.44
CA THR A 445 -24.78 2.31 -29.83
C THR A 445 -25.41 2.24 -31.20
N GLN A 446 -25.57 3.35 -31.91
CA GLN A 446 -26.00 3.35 -33.31
C GLN A 446 -24.97 2.54 -34.15
N ASN A 447 -25.39 1.51 -34.79
CA ASN A 447 -24.54 0.62 -35.59
C ASN A 447 -23.58 -0.30 -34.79
N GLY A 448 -23.94 -0.68 -33.54
CA GLY A 448 -23.24 -1.74 -32.80
C GLY A 448 -22.05 -1.30 -31.97
N GLY A 449 -21.95 -0.04 -31.62
CA GLY A 449 -20.97 0.48 -30.67
C GLY A 449 -21.16 -0.13 -29.26
N GLY A 450 -20.08 -0.28 -28.52
CA GLY A 450 -20.09 -0.87 -27.18
C GLY A 450 -18.89 -0.48 -26.32
N GLY A 451 -18.70 -1.20 -25.25
CA GLY A 451 -17.61 -0.97 -24.29
C GLY A 451 -18.12 -0.75 -22.88
N SER A 452 -17.32 -0.17 -22.01
CA SER A 452 -17.69 0.17 -20.64
C SER A 452 -17.61 1.66 -20.44
N SER A 453 -18.71 2.26 -19.95
CA SER A 453 -18.80 3.69 -19.62
C SER A 453 -18.74 3.95 -18.11
N ALA A 454 -18.51 2.97 -17.28
CA ALA A 454 -18.44 3.15 -15.82
C ALA A 454 -17.36 4.18 -15.43
N GLY A 455 -17.61 4.94 -14.39
CA GLY A 455 -16.59 5.78 -13.76
C GLY A 455 -15.60 4.95 -12.94
N GLY A 456 -14.38 5.45 -12.74
CA GLY A 456 -13.39 4.85 -11.85
C GLY A 456 -13.65 5.21 -10.38
N SER A 457 -13.37 4.32 -9.45
CA SER A 457 -13.43 4.62 -8.02
C SER A 457 -12.42 5.71 -7.62
N GLY A 458 -12.70 6.41 -6.53
CA GLY A 458 -11.78 7.34 -5.90
C GLY A 458 -10.65 6.66 -5.14
N ILE A 459 -9.86 7.46 -4.45
CA ILE A 459 -8.78 7.03 -3.55
C ILE A 459 -8.61 8.06 -2.45
N VAL A 460 -8.19 7.60 -1.25
CA VAL A 460 -7.76 8.49 -0.16
C VAL A 460 -6.33 8.10 0.24
N ILE A 461 -5.47 9.11 0.37
CA ILE A 461 -4.09 8.95 0.84
C ILE A 461 -3.85 9.97 1.95
N VAL A 462 -3.39 9.49 3.10
CA VAL A 462 -3.01 10.31 4.25
C VAL A 462 -1.51 10.14 4.46
N ARG A 463 -0.77 11.23 4.66
CA ARG A 463 0.66 11.14 5.00
C ARG A 463 1.03 12.07 6.14
N TYR A 464 2.06 11.70 6.87
CA TYR A 464 2.68 12.53 7.92
C TYR A 464 4.18 12.24 7.99
N LYS A 465 4.95 13.15 8.59
CA LYS A 465 6.39 12.89 8.85
C LYS A 465 6.56 11.69 9.76
N GLY A 466 7.37 10.74 9.32
CA GLY A 466 7.75 9.58 10.07
C GLY A 466 8.54 9.89 11.35
#